data_654dbd285aeed6ed3eedb6bbb7222e5c
#
_entry.id   654dbd285aeed6ed3eedb6bbb7222e5c
#
_cell.length_a   1.000
_cell.length_b   1.000
_cell.length_c   1.000
_cell.angle_alpha   90.00
_cell.angle_beta   90.00
_cell.angle_gamma   90.00
#
_symmetry.space_group_name_H-M   'P 1'
#
loop_
_entity.id
_entity.type
_entity.pdbx_description
1 polymer ?
#
loop_
_entity_poly.entity_id
_entity_poly.type
_entity_poly.pdbx_seq_one_letter_code
_entity_poly.pdbx_strand_id
1 'polypeptide(L)'
;MPLDSESQAFIDYLNSLGNPPSETVSPQEARRNFSKIFQSPGPELELVEDRFIPSINGDIPIRFYKSSKSKQLPLLVWFHGGGMLVGDLDSADGIARFLCSGSECSVVSVDYRLSPENKFPAALEDCY
;
A
#
# COMPACT_ATOMS: atom_id res chain seq x y z
N MET A 1 22.34 4.19 18.43
CA MET A 1 21.30 4.49 19.42
C MET A 1 20.50 3.22 19.63
N PRO A 2 20.10 2.88 20.87
CA PRO A 2 19.17 1.76 21.07
C PRO A 2 17.81 2.11 20.43
N LEU A 3 17.09 1.08 20.00
CA LEU A 3 15.70 1.22 19.52
C LEU A 3 14.81 1.62 20.70
N ASP A 4 13.75 2.36 20.40
CA ASP A 4 12.66 2.54 21.37
C ASP A 4 11.87 1.23 21.55
N SER A 5 11.05 1.16 22.60
CA SER A 5 10.33 -0.05 22.96
C SER A 5 9.30 -0.52 21.92
N GLU A 6 8.68 0.41 21.20
CA GLU A 6 7.68 0.09 20.17
C GLU A 6 8.35 -0.48 18.92
N SER A 7 9.45 0.15 18.48
CA SER A 7 10.26 -0.35 17.37
C SER A 7 10.84 -1.73 17.67
N GLN A 8 11.32 -1.96 18.91
CA GLN A 8 11.81 -3.27 19.31
C GLN A 8 10.70 -4.32 19.30
N ALA A 9 9.53 -4.00 19.84
CA ALA A 9 8.39 -4.90 19.85
C ALA A 9 7.93 -5.28 18.44
N PHE A 10 7.98 -4.33 17.49
CA PHE A 10 7.66 -4.61 16.09
C PHE A 10 8.68 -5.56 15.45
N ILE A 11 9.97 -5.36 15.70
CA ILE A 11 11.02 -6.28 15.21
C ILE A 11 10.84 -7.68 15.81
N ASP A 12 10.56 -7.77 17.11
CA ASP A 12 10.33 -9.06 17.79
C ASP A 12 9.09 -9.76 17.20
N TYR A 13 8.04 -9.03 16.89
CA TYR A 13 6.87 -9.55 16.18
C TYR A 13 7.26 -10.07 14.79
N LEU A 14 7.99 -9.31 13.97
CA LEU A 14 8.45 -9.76 12.66
C LEU A 14 9.27 -11.04 12.73
N ASN A 15 10.20 -11.12 13.69
CA ASN A 15 11.02 -12.30 13.93
C ASN A 15 10.17 -13.52 14.34
N SER A 16 9.11 -13.30 15.13
CA SER A 16 8.19 -14.36 15.59
C SER A 16 7.38 -15.00 14.46
N LEU A 17 7.21 -14.29 13.33
CA LEU A 17 6.52 -14.82 12.15
C LEU A 17 7.31 -15.93 11.44
N GLY A 18 8.63 -16.02 11.69
CA GLY A 18 9.49 -17.04 11.08
C GLY A 18 9.57 -16.98 9.55
N ASN A 19 9.25 -15.83 8.96
CA ASN A 19 9.36 -15.66 7.51
C ASN A 19 10.84 -15.73 7.08
N PRO A 20 11.15 -16.47 6.00
CA PRO A 20 12.50 -16.48 5.46
C PRO A 20 12.87 -15.09 4.90
N PRO A 21 14.17 -14.76 4.81
CA PRO A 21 14.61 -13.51 4.20
C PRO A 21 14.07 -13.33 2.78
N SER A 22 13.60 -12.13 2.45
CA SER A 22 12.90 -11.85 1.19
C SER A 22 13.74 -12.18 -0.05
N GLU A 23 15.06 -12.09 0.04
CA GLU A 23 16.00 -12.42 -1.02
C GLU A 23 16.14 -13.93 -1.28
N THR A 24 15.62 -14.78 -0.39
CA THR A 24 15.71 -16.24 -0.49
C THR A 24 14.43 -16.90 -1.02
N VAL A 25 13.37 -16.12 -1.19
CA VAL A 25 12.05 -16.61 -1.62
C VAL A 25 11.67 -16.08 -3.00
N SER A 26 10.67 -16.70 -3.63
CA SER A 26 10.13 -16.19 -4.89
C SER A 26 9.41 -14.84 -4.69
N PRO A 27 9.30 -14.00 -5.75
CA PRO A 27 8.54 -12.75 -5.68
C PRO A 27 7.11 -12.94 -5.17
N GLN A 28 6.43 -13.99 -5.61
CA GLN A 28 5.06 -14.30 -5.21
C GLN A 28 4.97 -14.66 -3.72
N GLU A 29 5.97 -15.36 -3.19
CA GLU A 29 6.03 -15.68 -1.76
C GLU A 29 6.37 -14.45 -0.92
N ALA A 30 7.29 -13.62 -1.38
CA ALA A 30 7.59 -12.33 -0.73
C ALA A 30 6.33 -11.45 -0.63
N ARG A 31 5.52 -11.36 -1.70
CA ARG A 31 4.25 -10.63 -1.71
C ARG A 31 3.26 -11.20 -0.69
N ARG A 32 3.06 -12.52 -0.66
CA ARG A 32 2.18 -13.16 0.33
C ARG A 32 2.62 -12.89 1.78
N ASN A 33 3.92 -12.94 2.04
CA ASN A 33 4.46 -12.68 3.37
C ASN A 33 4.29 -11.20 3.75
N PHE A 34 4.55 -10.29 2.83
CA PHE A 34 4.36 -8.85 3.02
C PHE A 34 2.90 -8.51 3.32
N SER A 35 1.97 -9.01 2.52
CA SER A 35 0.54 -8.77 2.69
C SER A 35 0.04 -9.22 4.08
N LYS A 36 0.49 -10.38 4.59
CA LYS A 36 0.13 -10.84 5.93
C LYS A 36 0.57 -9.91 7.06
N ILE A 37 1.72 -9.23 6.89
CA ILE A 37 2.29 -8.34 7.91
C ILE A 37 1.54 -7.01 7.92
N PHE A 38 1.18 -6.49 6.76
CA PHE A 38 0.69 -5.12 6.59
C PHE A 38 -0.82 -5.01 6.40
N GLN A 39 -1.58 -6.10 6.48
CA GLN A 39 -3.03 -6.04 6.56
C GLN A 39 -3.45 -5.53 7.95
N SER A 40 -3.68 -4.24 8.04
CA SER A 40 -4.18 -3.59 9.26
C SER A 40 -5.53 -2.95 8.97
N PRO A 41 -6.54 -3.21 9.81
CA PRO A 41 -7.82 -2.51 9.68
C PRO A 41 -7.61 -1.02 9.99
N GLY A 42 -8.05 -0.17 9.08
CA GLY A 42 -8.10 1.27 9.29
C GLY A 42 -9.48 1.71 9.78
N PRO A 43 -9.68 3.02 10.02
CA PRO A 43 -10.98 3.55 10.38
C PRO A 43 -12.02 3.34 9.27
N GLU A 44 -13.29 3.22 9.65
CA GLU A 44 -14.39 3.21 8.70
C GLU A 44 -14.51 4.58 8.02
N LEU A 45 -14.78 4.57 6.72
CA LEU A 45 -14.94 5.76 5.88
C LEU A 45 -16.29 5.72 5.16
N GLU A 46 -16.79 6.88 4.76
CA GLU A 46 -18.05 6.96 4.01
C GLU A 46 -18.00 6.36 2.61
N LEU A 47 -16.81 6.36 2.00
CA LEU A 47 -16.61 5.78 0.68
C LEU A 47 -15.22 5.13 0.62
N VAL A 48 -15.22 3.87 0.22
CA VAL A 48 -14.03 3.14 -0.25
C VAL A 48 -14.44 2.40 -1.51
N GLU A 49 -13.76 2.66 -2.62
CA GLU A 49 -14.17 2.16 -3.92
C GLU A 49 -12.96 1.85 -4.81
N ASP A 50 -12.93 0.65 -5.35
CA ASP A 50 -11.92 0.24 -6.33
C ASP A 50 -12.33 0.75 -7.72
N ARG A 51 -11.37 1.35 -8.42
CA ARG A 51 -11.53 1.94 -9.74
C ARG A 51 -10.31 1.63 -10.61
N PHE A 52 -10.39 2.02 -11.87
CA PHE A 52 -9.29 1.93 -12.82
C PHE A 52 -9.03 3.30 -13.46
N ILE A 53 -7.74 3.62 -13.63
CA ILE A 53 -7.31 4.77 -14.44
C ILE A 53 -6.83 4.22 -15.79
N PRO A 54 -7.45 4.61 -16.91
CA PRO A 54 -6.98 4.20 -18.23
C PRO A 54 -5.55 4.69 -18.49
N SER A 55 -4.67 3.80 -18.93
CA SER A 55 -3.30 4.11 -19.32
C SER A 55 -2.95 3.41 -20.63
N ILE A 56 -1.95 3.95 -21.33
CA ILE A 56 -1.45 3.39 -22.61
C ILE A 56 -0.87 1.97 -22.44
N ASN A 57 -0.43 1.64 -21.22
CA ASN A 57 0.18 0.35 -20.89
C ASN A 57 -0.79 -0.62 -20.19
N GLY A 58 -2.08 -0.31 -20.18
CA GLY A 58 -3.13 -1.04 -19.48
C GLY A 58 -3.71 -0.24 -18.31
N ASP A 59 -4.91 -0.56 -17.90
CA ASP A 59 -5.60 0.14 -16.83
C ASP A 59 -4.87 -0.04 -15.50
N ILE A 60 -4.70 1.06 -14.77
CA ILE A 60 -4.04 1.09 -13.45
C ILE A 60 -5.11 0.96 -12.37
N PRO A 61 -5.08 -0.12 -11.56
CA PRO A 61 -6.02 -0.24 -10.45
C PRO A 61 -5.72 0.81 -9.38
N ILE A 62 -6.76 1.41 -8.84
CA ILE A 62 -6.67 2.34 -7.71
C ILE A 62 -7.76 2.03 -6.70
N ARG A 63 -7.54 2.41 -5.43
CA ARG A 63 -8.59 2.48 -4.41
C ARG A 63 -8.75 3.91 -3.96
N PHE A 64 -10.00 4.40 -4.07
CA PHE A 64 -10.38 5.75 -3.71
C PHE A 64 -11.07 5.79 -2.36
N TYR A 65 -10.66 6.72 -1.51
CA TYR A 65 -11.15 6.87 -0.14
C TYR A 65 -11.69 8.27 0.11
N LYS A 66 -12.82 8.36 0.82
CA LYS A 66 -13.41 9.61 1.27
C LYS A 66 -13.98 9.48 2.68
N SER A 67 -13.65 10.43 3.55
CA SER A 67 -14.22 10.54 4.89
C SER A 67 -15.61 11.20 4.90
N SER A 68 -15.97 11.94 3.84
CA SER A 68 -17.29 12.57 3.69
C SER A 68 -17.69 12.67 2.23
N LYS A 69 -18.89 12.18 1.89
CA LYS A 69 -19.45 12.27 0.52
C LYS A 69 -19.87 13.68 0.12
N SER A 70 -20.20 14.52 1.11
CA SER A 70 -20.77 15.85 0.88
C SER A 70 -19.74 16.95 0.66
N LYS A 71 -18.46 16.70 0.96
CA LYS A 71 -17.39 17.70 0.86
C LYS A 71 -16.53 17.51 -0.38
N GLN A 72 -16.18 18.61 -1.02
CA GLN A 72 -15.03 18.64 -1.94
C GLN A 72 -13.77 18.78 -1.08
N LEU A 73 -12.92 17.75 -1.12
CA LEU A 73 -11.69 17.66 -0.33
C LEU A 73 -10.49 17.69 -1.28
N PRO A 74 -9.34 18.21 -0.84
CA PRO A 74 -8.09 18.03 -1.55
C PRO A 74 -7.82 16.54 -1.80
N LEU A 75 -7.05 16.22 -2.83
CA LEU A 75 -6.67 14.86 -3.18
C LEU A 75 -5.23 14.59 -2.75
N LEU A 76 -5.05 13.52 -1.98
CA LEU A 76 -3.75 12.93 -1.66
C LEU A 76 -3.59 11.66 -2.48
N VAL A 77 -2.50 11.54 -3.21
CA VAL A 77 -2.15 10.32 -3.94
C VAL A 77 -1.12 9.55 -3.13
N TRP A 78 -1.42 8.27 -2.87
CA TRP A 78 -0.58 7.37 -2.09
C TRP A 78 0.02 6.29 -2.97
N PHE A 79 1.33 6.18 -2.96
CA PHE A 79 2.08 5.10 -3.57
C PHE A 79 2.69 4.24 -2.46
N HIS A 80 2.28 2.97 -2.37
CA HIS A 80 2.72 2.09 -1.30
C HIS A 80 4.22 1.77 -1.39
N GLY A 81 4.82 1.48 -0.24
CA GLY A 81 6.18 0.96 -0.15
C GLY A 81 6.29 -0.49 -0.60
N GLY A 82 7.52 -1.03 -0.64
CA GLY A 82 7.75 -2.43 -0.98
C GLY A 82 8.82 -2.65 -2.04
N GLY A 83 9.66 -1.63 -2.33
CA GLY A 83 10.78 -1.72 -3.26
C GLY A 83 10.37 -2.06 -4.69
N MET A 84 9.15 -1.71 -5.10
CA MET A 84 8.56 -2.05 -6.41
C MET A 84 8.49 -3.57 -6.67
N LEU A 85 8.58 -4.38 -5.62
CA LEU A 85 8.52 -5.84 -5.66
C LEU A 85 7.28 -6.37 -4.95
N VAL A 86 6.92 -5.78 -3.82
CA VAL A 86 5.83 -6.18 -2.93
C VAL A 86 4.91 -4.98 -2.63
N GLY A 87 3.76 -5.25 -2.06
CA GLY A 87 2.72 -4.27 -1.78
C GLY A 87 1.58 -4.35 -2.80
N ASP A 88 0.41 -3.91 -2.37
CA ASP A 88 -0.84 -3.89 -3.12
C ASP A 88 -1.84 -2.95 -2.42
N LEU A 89 -3.05 -2.81 -2.98
CA LEU A 89 -4.11 -1.99 -2.39
C LEU A 89 -4.51 -2.46 -0.99
N ASP A 90 -4.49 -3.78 -0.74
CA ASP A 90 -4.94 -4.35 0.53
C ASP A 90 -3.92 -4.14 1.65
N SER A 91 -2.64 -4.29 1.37
CA SER A 91 -1.56 -4.00 2.34
C SER A 91 -1.42 -2.50 2.64
N ALA A 92 -1.85 -1.64 1.72
CA ALA A 92 -1.88 -0.19 1.90
C ALA A 92 -3.19 0.34 2.51
N ASP A 93 -4.25 -0.48 2.59
CA ASP A 93 -5.61 -0.05 2.93
C ASP A 93 -5.69 0.67 4.29
N GLY A 94 -5.09 0.08 5.32
CA GLY A 94 -5.10 0.67 6.66
C GLY A 94 -4.45 2.05 6.71
N ILE A 95 -3.28 2.20 6.08
CA ILE A 95 -2.56 3.49 6.02
C ILE A 95 -3.37 4.52 5.25
N ALA A 96 -3.93 4.14 4.09
CA ALA A 96 -4.74 5.03 3.26
C ALA A 96 -6.01 5.52 4.00
N ARG A 97 -6.65 4.64 4.78
CA ARG A 97 -7.80 5.00 5.63
C ARG A 97 -7.40 5.97 6.75
N PHE A 98 -6.29 5.72 7.44
CA PHE A 98 -5.79 6.64 8.47
C PHE A 98 -5.46 8.02 7.89
N LEU A 99 -4.79 8.06 6.74
CA LEU A 99 -4.49 9.30 6.04
C LEU A 99 -5.77 10.04 5.66
N CYS A 100 -6.76 9.35 5.09
CA CYS A 100 -8.04 9.96 4.70
C CYS A 100 -8.82 10.50 5.89
N SER A 101 -8.85 9.74 6.99
CA SER A 101 -9.57 10.15 8.22
C SER A 101 -8.91 11.32 8.93
N GLY A 102 -7.56 11.40 8.94
CA GLY A 102 -6.81 12.36 9.73
C GLY A 102 -6.40 13.64 9.00
N SER A 103 -6.37 13.63 7.64
CA SER A 103 -5.85 14.77 6.87
C SER A 103 -6.90 15.70 6.27
N GLU A 104 -8.19 15.40 6.43
CA GLU A 104 -9.28 16.09 5.71
C GLU A 104 -9.11 16.07 4.18
N CYS A 105 -8.42 15.04 3.64
CA CYS A 105 -8.26 14.82 2.20
C CYS A 105 -9.07 13.62 1.73
N SER A 106 -9.44 13.61 0.45
CA SER A 106 -9.69 12.34 -0.24
C SER A 106 -8.35 11.67 -0.52
N VAL A 107 -8.29 10.34 -0.51
CA VAL A 107 -7.06 9.61 -0.81
C VAL A 107 -7.27 8.69 -2.01
N VAL A 108 -6.26 8.58 -2.86
CA VAL A 108 -6.17 7.57 -3.91
C VAL A 108 -4.92 6.74 -3.63
N SER A 109 -5.09 5.44 -3.39
CA SER A 109 -4.00 4.46 -3.36
C SER A 109 -3.84 3.85 -4.75
N VAL A 110 -2.62 3.76 -5.25
CA VAL A 110 -2.30 3.29 -6.60
C VAL A 110 -1.64 1.93 -6.54
N ASP A 111 -2.17 0.96 -7.30
CA ASP A 111 -1.60 -0.38 -7.47
C ASP A 111 -0.72 -0.40 -8.73
N TYR A 112 0.44 0.24 -8.62
CA TYR A 112 1.38 0.34 -9.73
C TYR A 112 2.03 -1.02 -10.04
N ARG A 113 2.42 -1.22 -11.29
CA ARG A 113 3.04 -2.47 -11.78
C ARG A 113 4.35 -2.80 -11.04
N LEU A 114 4.48 -4.05 -10.62
CA LEU A 114 5.61 -4.54 -9.83
C LEU A 114 6.63 -5.33 -10.67
N SER A 115 7.88 -5.31 -10.20
CA SER A 115 8.96 -6.17 -10.66
C SER A 115 8.81 -7.58 -10.05
N PRO A 116 9.38 -8.63 -10.68
CA PRO A 116 10.16 -8.64 -11.92
C PRO A 116 9.32 -8.68 -13.20
N GLU A 117 8.00 -8.83 -13.09
CA GLU A 117 7.09 -8.95 -14.24
C GLU A 117 7.12 -7.67 -15.10
N ASN A 118 7.20 -6.52 -14.43
CA ASN A 118 7.30 -5.21 -15.07
C ASN A 118 8.56 -4.49 -14.58
N LYS A 119 9.57 -4.46 -15.42
CA LYS A 119 10.85 -3.81 -15.09
C LYS A 119 10.74 -2.28 -15.14
N PHE A 120 11.72 -1.61 -14.50
CA PHE A 120 11.87 -0.17 -14.65
C PHE A 120 11.82 0.23 -16.15
N PRO A 121 11.08 1.29 -16.52
CA PRO A 121 10.44 2.29 -15.65
C PRO A 121 8.94 2.06 -15.35
N ALA A 122 8.38 0.85 -15.55
CA ALA A 122 6.94 0.60 -15.51
C ALA A 122 6.23 1.16 -14.26
N ALA A 123 6.76 0.89 -13.05
CA ALA A 123 6.18 1.43 -11.82
C ALA A 123 6.19 2.97 -11.79
N LEU A 124 7.26 3.60 -12.31
CA LEU A 124 7.36 5.05 -12.38
C LEU A 124 6.34 5.64 -13.36
N GLU A 125 6.14 4.99 -14.51
CA GLU A 125 5.15 5.41 -15.52
C GLU A 125 3.72 5.35 -14.97
N ASP A 126 3.41 4.34 -14.14
CA ASP A 126 2.09 4.22 -13.52
C ASP A 126 1.87 5.24 -12.38
N CYS A 127 2.95 5.75 -11.78
CA CYS A 127 2.88 6.75 -10.72
C CYS A 127 2.84 8.20 -11.24
N TYR A 128 3.18 8.44 -12.51
CA TYR A 128 3.25 9.76 -13.12
C TYR A 128 1.97 10.11 -13.87
#